data_b1ff3bca4d67223e85681a15d6a36b55
#
_entry.id   b1ff3bca4d67223e85681a15d6a36b55
#
_cell.length_a   1.000
_cell.length_b   1.000
_cell.length_c   1.000
_cell.angle_alpha   90.00
_cell.angle_beta   90.00
_cell.angle_gamma   90.00
#
_symmetry.space_group_name_H-M   'P 1'
#
loop_
_entity.id
_entity.type
_entity.pdbx_description
1 polymer ?
#
loop_
_entity_poly.entity_id
_entity_poly.type
_entity_poly.pdbx_seq_one_letter_code
_entity_poly.pdbx_strand_id
1 'polypeptide(L)'
;MINFKSKLLNATLAVTAAIPLATAGLFTSAGSAQAYIGSFNYSTSDRNPSSLPTKATISKTSVNFIPDDGAILFTEQTDDFSSDIRGFIKSFQINPFTSPSAFIDVGLLDGNKLLSLTSLDPAVITPQNGGIDINLGFNGLFEDGSKAKGYITFAIKDSPVDKSYTNAKVAYDAGKTVYGSFTGFAVTTVPEPAALLGLGAVGAVMAMSRRRESILQ
;
A
#
# COMPACT_ATOMS: atom_id res chain seq x y z
N MET A 1 -67.76 16.23 11.34
CA MET A 1 -66.99 15.45 10.39
C MET A 1 -65.50 15.90 10.47
N ILE A 2 -64.67 15.11 11.08
CA ILE A 2 -63.25 15.46 11.28
C ILE A 2 -62.50 15.07 10.01
N ASN A 3 -61.81 16.05 9.43
CA ASN A 3 -61.17 15.91 8.13
C ASN A 3 -59.85 15.12 8.27
N PHE A 4 -59.92 13.82 8.15
CA PHE A 4 -58.79 12.88 8.29
C PHE A 4 -57.71 13.04 7.21
N LYS A 5 -58.01 13.68 6.08
CA LYS A 5 -57.07 13.84 4.94
C LYS A 5 -55.95 14.85 5.20
N SER A 6 -56.18 15.87 6.03
CA SER A 6 -55.15 16.88 6.31
C SER A 6 -54.09 16.43 7.30
N LYS A 7 -54.39 15.47 8.17
CA LYS A 7 -53.43 14.95 9.16
C LYS A 7 -52.44 13.95 8.57
N LEU A 8 -52.86 13.22 7.52
CA LEU A 8 -51.97 12.27 6.86
C LEU A 8 -50.93 12.94 5.96
N LEU A 9 -51.25 14.09 5.35
CA LEU A 9 -50.33 14.85 4.51
C LEU A 9 -49.19 15.50 5.32
N ASN A 10 -49.48 15.97 6.53
CA ASN A 10 -48.47 16.59 7.40
C ASN A 10 -47.52 15.56 8.04
N ALA A 11 -47.98 14.33 8.29
CA ALA A 11 -47.15 13.28 8.85
C ALA A 11 -46.15 12.74 7.83
N THR A 12 -46.55 12.67 6.56
CA THR A 12 -45.68 12.17 5.47
C THR A 12 -44.56 13.16 5.08
N LEU A 13 -44.82 14.48 5.22
CA LEU A 13 -43.82 15.52 4.94
C LEU A 13 -42.75 15.60 6.02
N ALA A 14 -43.08 15.31 7.28
CA ALA A 14 -42.11 15.35 8.38
C ALA A 14 -41.09 14.17 8.33
N VAL A 15 -41.55 13.00 7.85
CA VAL A 15 -40.68 11.82 7.75
C VAL A 15 -39.72 11.92 6.55
N THR A 16 -40.13 12.54 5.45
CA THR A 16 -39.26 12.66 4.25
C THR A 16 -38.20 13.75 4.38
N ALA A 17 -38.36 14.73 5.27
CA ALA A 17 -37.33 15.76 5.53
C ALA A 17 -36.27 15.30 6.54
N ALA A 18 -36.61 14.37 7.44
CA ALA A 18 -35.69 13.91 8.49
C ALA A 18 -34.64 12.90 7.99
N ILE A 19 -34.98 12.09 6.97
CA ILE A 19 -34.08 11.07 6.44
C ILE A 19 -32.82 11.65 5.75
N PRO A 20 -32.92 12.72 4.92
CA PRO A 20 -31.73 13.31 4.32
C PRO A 20 -30.79 13.99 5.32
N LEU A 21 -31.32 14.56 6.41
CA LEU A 21 -30.48 15.19 7.43
C LEU A 21 -29.74 14.17 8.30
N ALA A 22 -30.36 13.02 8.59
CA ALA A 22 -29.75 11.98 9.38
C ALA A 22 -28.61 11.25 8.60
N THR A 23 -28.78 11.07 7.29
CA THR A 23 -27.75 10.49 6.44
C THR A 23 -26.60 11.46 6.19
N ALA A 24 -26.84 12.76 6.05
CA ALA A 24 -25.76 13.75 5.93
C ALA A 24 -24.92 13.85 7.22
N GLY A 25 -25.52 13.71 8.39
CA GLY A 25 -24.82 13.72 9.68
C GLY A 25 -23.92 12.49 9.92
N LEU A 26 -24.24 11.34 9.34
CA LEU A 26 -23.43 10.13 9.46
C LEU A 26 -22.15 10.16 8.62
N PHE A 27 -22.13 10.96 7.55
CA PHE A 27 -20.92 11.10 6.71
C PHE A 27 -19.94 12.17 7.22
N THR A 28 -20.37 13.06 8.12
CA THR A 28 -19.51 14.13 8.66
C THR A 28 -18.74 13.71 9.90
N SER A 29 -19.04 12.56 10.51
CA SER A 29 -18.38 12.08 11.73
C SER A 29 -17.28 11.03 11.49
N ALA A 30 -17.14 10.53 10.28
CA ALA A 30 -15.92 9.81 9.90
C ALA A 30 -14.82 10.86 9.70
N GLY A 31 -14.06 11.16 10.76
CA GLY A 31 -12.82 11.89 10.62
C GLY A 31 -12.07 11.27 9.45
N SER A 32 -11.69 12.07 8.44
CA SER A 32 -10.86 11.59 7.36
C SER A 32 -9.58 11.07 8.03
N ALA A 33 -9.39 9.75 8.07
CA ALA A 33 -8.08 9.20 8.33
C ALA A 33 -7.17 9.87 7.32
N GLN A 34 -6.17 10.62 7.80
CA GLN A 34 -5.23 11.31 6.92
C GLN A 34 -4.38 10.23 6.27
N ALA A 35 -4.66 9.95 5.00
CA ALA A 35 -3.93 8.95 4.24
C ALA A 35 -2.49 9.42 4.02
N TYR A 36 -1.50 8.56 4.19
CA TYR A 36 -0.12 8.87 3.82
C TYR A 36 -0.01 9.13 2.32
N ILE A 37 0.69 10.21 1.98
CA ILE A 37 0.94 10.63 0.60
C ILE A 37 2.45 10.71 0.42
N GLY A 38 2.96 10.23 -0.71
CA GLY A 38 4.36 10.36 -1.07
C GLY A 38 4.98 9.09 -1.61
N SER A 39 6.29 9.13 -1.75
CA SER A 39 7.10 8.03 -2.28
C SER A 39 8.47 8.00 -1.64
N PHE A 40 9.15 6.87 -1.73
CA PHE A 40 10.55 6.70 -1.33
C PHE A 40 11.22 5.57 -2.12
N ASN A 41 12.49 5.77 -2.42
CA ASN A 41 13.38 4.70 -2.81
C ASN A 41 14.02 4.10 -1.57
N TYR A 42 14.34 2.81 -1.60
CA TYR A 42 15.02 2.13 -0.50
C TYR A 42 16.10 1.18 -0.99
N SER A 43 17.13 1.00 -0.18
CA SER A 43 18.27 0.16 -0.53
C SER A 43 18.97 -0.41 0.71
N THR A 44 19.91 -1.34 0.47
CA THR A 44 20.81 -1.83 1.51
C THR A 44 21.55 -0.68 2.18
N SER A 45 21.69 -0.74 3.50
CA SER A 45 22.40 0.28 4.28
C SER A 45 23.91 0.01 4.29
N ASP A 46 24.66 0.67 3.41
CA ASP A 46 26.13 0.60 3.39
C ASP A 46 26.80 1.69 4.27
N ARG A 47 26.03 2.61 4.83
CA ARG A 47 26.56 3.87 5.41
C ARG A 47 26.68 3.90 6.93
N ASN A 48 26.26 2.88 7.65
CA ASN A 48 26.42 2.88 9.12
C ASN A 48 27.40 1.79 9.54
N PRO A 49 28.63 2.15 9.96
CA PRO A 49 29.65 1.17 10.38
C PRO A 49 29.28 0.41 11.67
N SER A 50 28.23 0.83 12.37
CA SER A 50 27.75 0.15 13.58
C SER A 50 26.56 -0.78 13.33
N SER A 51 25.93 -0.75 12.17
CA SER A 51 24.89 -1.71 11.76
C SER A 51 25.40 -2.58 10.64
N LEU A 52 25.33 -3.89 10.80
CA LEU A 52 25.64 -4.83 9.72
C LEU A 52 24.77 -4.48 8.50
N PRO A 53 25.35 -4.38 7.29
CA PRO A 53 24.58 -4.11 6.10
C PRO A 53 23.50 -5.18 5.93
N THR A 54 22.27 -4.77 5.65
CA THR A 54 21.18 -5.70 5.36
C THR A 54 21.48 -6.42 4.07
N LYS A 55 21.59 -7.75 4.14
CA LYS A 55 21.77 -8.64 2.99
C LYS A 55 20.43 -9.27 2.65
N ALA A 56 20.22 -9.57 1.38
CA ALA A 56 19.02 -10.27 0.94
C ALA A 56 19.38 -11.63 0.35
N THR A 57 18.51 -12.59 0.63
CA THR A 57 18.48 -13.87 -0.06
C THR A 57 17.09 -14.05 -0.69
N ILE A 58 17.06 -14.58 -1.89
CA ILE A 58 15.81 -14.84 -2.60
C ILE A 58 15.77 -16.24 -3.18
N SER A 59 14.64 -16.88 -3.09
CA SER A 59 14.29 -18.13 -3.75
C SER A 59 12.93 -17.99 -4.46
N LYS A 60 12.45 -19.05 -5.10
CA LYS A 60 11.08 -19.07 -5.65
C LYS A 60 9.99 -19.03 -4.60
N THR A 61 10.32 -19.30 -3.34
CA THR A 61 9.34 -19.41 -2.26
C THR A 61 9.42 -18.29 -1.23
N SER A 62 10.58 -17.64 -1.08
CA SER A 62 10.79 -16.66 -0.01
C SER A 62 11.83 -15.60 -0.36
N VAL A 63 11.69 -14.45 0.28
CA VAL A 63 12.71 -13.41 0.44
C VAL A 63 13.08 -13.34 1.92
N ASN A 64 14.37 -13.41 2.23
CA ASN A 64 14.83 -13.24 3.60
C ASN A 64 15.87 -12.12 3.64
N PHE A 65 15.68 -11.21 4.56
CA PHE A 65 16.64 -10.16 4.88
C PHE A 65 17.44 -10.54 6.12
N ILE A 66 18.71 -10.17 6.16
CA ILE A 66 19.62 -10.56 7.24
C ILE A 66 20.34 -9.33 7.77
N PRO A 67 20.06 -8.93 9.02
CA PRO A 67 19.05 -9.52 9.92
C PRO A 67 17.62 -9.30 9.42
N ASP A 68 16.68 -10.09 9.90
CA ASP A 68 15.25 -9.74 9.80
C ASP A 68 15.01 -8.48 10.62
N ASP A 69 14.11 -7.60 10.19
CA ASP A 69 14.05 -6.23 10.67
C ASP A 69 15.35 -5.44 10.43
N GLY A 70 16.09 -5.78 9.37
CA GLY A 70 17.34 -5.12 9.00
C GLY A 70 17.11 -3.67 8.58
N ALA A 71 18.04 -2.79 8.99
CA ALA A 71 17.97 -1.39 8.63
C ALA A 71 18.18 -1.17 7.12
N ILE A 72 17.37 -0.29 6.54
CA ILE A 72 17.49 0.18 5.14
C ILE A 72 17.58 1.69 5.11
N LEU A 73 18.16 2.23 4.05
CA LEU A 73 18.22 3.66 3.78
C LEU A 73 17.17 4.05 2.78
N PHE A 74 16.55 5.19 3.03
CA PHE A 74 15.66 5.84 2.09
C PHE A 74 16.38 6.98 1.35
N THR A 75 16.00 7.15 0.10
CA THR A 75 16.42 8.25 -0.77
C THR A 75 15.23 8.73 -1.59
N GLU A 76 15.28 9.97 -2.07
CA GLU A 76 14.23 10.57 -2.90
C GLU A 76 12.84 10.50 -2.25
N GLN A 77 12.80 10.73 -0.94
CA GLN A 77 11.56 10.75 -0.18
C GLN A 77 10.76 12.00 -0.51
N THR A 78 9.44 11.85 -0.59
CA THR A 78 8.52 12.98 -0.81
C THR A 78 7.43 13.02 0.26
N ASP A 79 6.84 14.18 0.44
CA ASP A 79 5.65 14.44 1.26
C ASP A 79 5.76 13.87 2.69
N ASP A 80 4.88 12.97 3.10
CA ASP A 80 4.83 12.41 4.46
C ASP A 80 6.05 11.56 4.83
N PHE A 81 6.87 11.18 3.85
CA PHE A 81 8.10 10.41 4.05
C PHE A 81 9.37 11.27 4.01
N SER A 82 9.26 12.58 3.73
CA SER A 82 10.40 13.48 3.49
C SER A 82 11.39 13.59 4.65
N SER A 83 10.94 13.33 5.88
CA SER A 83 11.80 13.32 7.08
C SER A 83 12.41 11.96 7.41
N ASP A 84 11.94 10.88 6.77
CA ASP A 84 12.32 9.51 7.09
C ASP A 84 13.53 9.09 6.27
N ILE A 85 14.71 9.09 6.88
CA ILE A 85 15.98 8.75 6.20
C ILE A 85 16.32 7.26 6.26
N ARG A 86 15.57 6.48 7.06
CA ARG A 86 15.77 5.04 7.27
C ARG A 86 14.46 4.35 7.59
N GLY A 87 14.48 3.03 7.48
CA GLY A 87 13.43 2.14 7.94
C GLY A 87 13.98 0.75 8.20
N PHE A 88 13.07 -0.19 8.40
CA PHE A 88 13.38 -1.58 8.70
C PHE A 88 12.60 -2.47 7.74
N ILE A 89 13.27 -3.49 7.21
CA ILE A 89 12.67 -4.39 6.20
C ILE A 89 12.54 -5.80 6.76
N LYS A 90 11.39 -6.43 6.51
CA LYS A 90 11.01 -7.75 7.01
C LYS A 90 10.99 -8.79 5.90
N SER A 91 11.40 -10.00 6.26
CA SER A 91 11.33 -11.17 5.39
C SER A 91 9.88 -11.57 5.09
N PHE A 92 9.63 -12.13 3.91
CA PHE A 92 8.29 -12.57 3.51
C PHE A 92 8.30 -13.81 2.61
N GLN A 93 7.16 -14.51 2.56
CA GLN A 93 6.97 -15.65 1.68
C GLN A 93 6.42 -15.19 0.33
N ILE A 94 6.96 -15.76 -0.75
CA ILE A 94 6.45 -15.55 -2.12
C ILE A 94 5.42 -16.62 -2.47
N ASN A 95 5.70 -17.87 -2.13
CA ASN A 95 4.83 -18.99 -2.45
C ASN A 95 4.87 -20.08 -1.35
N PRO A 96 3.75 -20.33 -0.62
CA PRO A 96 2.50 -19.57 -0.72
C PRO A 96 2.64 -18.16 -0.11
N PHE A 97 2.07 -17.15 -0.78
CA PHE A 97 2.01 -15.80 -0.23
C PHE A 97 0.89 -15.69 0.79
N THR A 98 1.19 -15.15 1.97
CA THR A 98 0.20 -14.90 3.03
C THR A 98 -0.03 -13.38 3.17
N SER A 99 -1.23 -12.94 2.88
CA SER A 99 -1.63 -11.53 2.97
C SER A 99 -2.47 -11.26 4.22
N PRO A 100 -2.25 -10.12 4.92
CA PRO A 100 -1.17 -9.17 4.75
C PRO A 100 0.15 -9.69 5.32
N SER A 101 1.28 -9.28 4.73
CA SER A 101 2.63 -9.59 5.23
C SER A 101 3.37 -8.29 5.53
N ALA A 102 3.78 -8.07 6.78
CA ALA A 102 4.58 -6.92 7.16
C ALA A 102 5.86 -6.86 6.30
N PHE A 103 6.22 -5.67 5.80
CA PHE A 103 7.30 -5.53 4.84
C PHE A 103 8.31 -4.43 5.19
N ILE A 104 7.88 -3.17 5.25
CA ILE A 104 8.76 -2.05 5.59
C ILE A 104 8.12 -1.22 6.69
N ASP A 105 8.85 -1.03 7.79
CA ASP A 105 8.52 -0.08 8.84
C ASP A 105 9.33 1.19 8.59
N VAL A 106 8.66 2.29 8.24
CA VAL A 106 9.29 3.54 7.82
C VAL A 106 9.59 4.39 9.05
N GLY A 107 10.83 4.83 9.19
CA GLY A 107 11.29 5.64 10.31
C GLY A 107 11.78 4.81 11.49
N LEU A 108 10.98 4.60 12.50
CA LEU A 108 11.28 3.81 13.68
C LEU A 108 10.66 2.40 13.57
N LEU A 109 11.23 1.44 14.28
CA LEU A 109 10.67 0.09 14.37
C LEU A 109 9.58 0.06 15.47
N ASP A 110 8.48 0.76 15.23
CA ASP A 110 7.39 0.94 16.19
C ASP A 110 6.00 0.59 15.62
N GLY A 111 5.97 0.18 14.35
CA GLY A 111 4.75 -0.18 13.63
C GLY A 111 3.95 1.03 13.10
N ASN A 112 4.37 2.25 13.38
CA ASN A 112 3.85 3.45 12.75
C ASN A 112 4.46 3.55 11.35
N LYS A 113 3.66 3.89 10.33
CA LYS A 113 4.05 3.84 8.91
C LYS A 113 4.52 2.45 8.45
N LEU A 114 3.88 1.39 8.96
CA LEU A 114 4.17 0.02 8.54
C LEU A 114 3.47 -0.29 7.23
N LEU A 115 4.27 -0.46 6.17
CA LEU A 115 3.81 -0.99 4.90
C LEU A 115 3.71 -2.50 4.96
N SER A 116 2.52 -3.04 4.76
CA SER A 116 2.25 -4.47 4.64
C SER A 116 1.91 -4.84 3.21
N LEU A 117 2.52 -5.90 2.68
CA LEU A 117 2.23 -6.44 1.35
C LEU A 117 0.85 -7.08 1.33
N THR A 118 0.07 -6.79 0.28
CA THR A 118 -1.25 -7.40 0.05
C THR A 118 -1.26 -8.32 -1.17
N SER A 119 -0.39 -8.09 -2.14
CA SER A 119 -0.14 -8.99 -3.26
C SER A 119 1.26 -8.81 -3.83
N LEU A 120 1.74 -9.84 -4.51
CA LEU A 120 3.00 -9.82 -5.26
C LEU A 120 2.72 -10.12 -6.73
N ASP A 121 3.43 -9.42 -7.60
CA ASP A 121 3.45 -9.75 -9.02
C ASP A 121 4.42 -10.91 -9.29
N PRO A 122 4.28 -11.64 -10.40
CA PRO A 122 5.25 -12.64 -10.79
C PRO A 122 6.67 -12.06 -10.93
N ALA A 123 7.67 -12.79 -10.42
CA ALA A 123 9.05 -12.37 -10.52
C ALA A 123 9.52 -12.26 -11.98
N VAL A 124 10.08 -11.12 -12.34
CA VAL A 124 10.70 -10.90 -13.65
C VAL A 124 12.22 -11.01 -13.50
N ILE A 125 12.82 -11.94 -14.27
CA ILE A 125 14.26 -12.21 -14.23
C ILE A 125 14.90 -11.61 -15.48
N THR A 126 15.84 -10.70 -15.28
CA THR A 126 16.61 -10.05 -16.35
C THR A 126 18.07 -10.50 -16.26
N PRO A 127 18.61 -11.18 -17.28
CA PRO A 127 20.03 -11.53 -17.33
C PRO A 127 20.90 -10.27 -17.35
N GLN A 128 21.97 -10.29 -16.57
CA GLN A 128 22.99 -9.25 -16.51
C GLN A 128 24.36 -9.83 -16.82
N ASN A 129 25.33 -8.98 -17.15
CA ASN A 129 26.71 -9.43 -17.31
C ASN A 129 27.28 -9.89 -15.96
N GLY A 130 27.47 -11.21 -15.81
CA GLY A 130 27.93 -11.81 -14.57
C GLY A 130 26.88 -11.96 -13.48
N GLY A 131 25.60 -12.16 -13.87
CA GLY A 131 24.54 -12.42 -12.91
C GLY A 131 23.12 -12.25 -13.44
N ILE A 132 22.20 -11.94 -12.55
CA ILE A 132 20.78 -11.66 -12.86
C ILE A 132 20.25 -10.56 -11.97
N ASP A 133 19.26 -9.83 -12.49
CA ASP A 133 18.34 -9.02 -11.68
C ASP A 133 17.00 -9.74 -11.57
N ILE A 134 16.47 -9.80 -10.35
CA ILE A 134 15.15 -10.34 -10.07
C ILE A 134 14.28 -9.18 -9.57
N ASN A 135 13.24 -8.86 -10.32
CA ASN A 135 12.30 -7.78 -10.00
C ASN A 135 10.98 -8.37 -9.52
N LEU A 136 10.52 -7.94 -8.35
CA LEU A 136 9.22 -8.27 -7.75
C LEU A 136 8.41 -6.99 -7.60
N GLY A 137 7.31 -6.87 -8.35
CA GLY A 137 6.30 -5.86 -8.11
C GLY A 137 5.42 -6.23 -6.93
N PHE A 138 4.86 -5.24 -6.25
CA PHE A 138 3.96 -5.46 -5.13
C PHE A 138 2.87 -4.39 -5.01
N ASN A 139 1.77 -4.79 -4.38
CA ASN A 139 0.80 -3.87 -3.79
C ASN A 139 0.81 -4.05 -2.27
N GLY A 140 0.48 -2.99 -1.55
CA GLY A 140 0.48 -2.99 -0.09
C GLY A 140 -0.49 -1.99 0.51
N LEU A 141 -0.56 -2.02 1.83
CA LEU A 141 -1.32 -1.10 2.66
C LEU A 141 -0.45 -0.64 3.82
N PHE A 142 -0.51 0.64 4.13
CA PHE A 142 -0.03 1.17 5.40
C PHE A 142 -1.08 0.94 6.51
N GLU A 143 -0.68 1.10 7.79
CA GLU A 143 -1.56 0.91 8.95
C GLU A 143 -2.73 1.90 8.98
N ASP A 144 -2.60 3.08 8.33
CA ASP A 144 -3.67 4.06 8.17
C ASP A 144 -4.68 3.70 7.07
N GLY A 145 -4.44 2.59 6.34
CA GLY A 145 -5.25 2.13 5.21
C GLY A 145 -4.86 2.73 3.86
N SER A 146 -3.81 3.56 3.79
CA SER A 146 -3.29 4.09 2.54
C SER A 146 -2.77 2.97 1.66
N LYS A 147 -3.21 2.93 0.41
CA LYS A 147 -2.72 1.96 -0.57
C LYS A 147 -1.35 2.37 -1.08
N ALA A 148 -0.48 1.39 -1.22
CA ALA A 148 0.83 1.56 -1.82
C ALA A 148 1.06 0.55 -2.93
N LYS A 149 1.94 0.90 -3.86
CA LYS A 149 2.49 0.01 -4.88
C LYS A 149 3.97 0.29 -5.05
N GLY A 150 4.70 -0.70 -5.51
CA GLY A 150 6.12 -0.54 -5.73
C GLY A 150 6.76 -1.78 -6.30
N TYR A 151 8.07 -1.81 -6.23
CA TYR A 151 8.86 -2.96 -6.62
C TYR A 151 10.13 -3.07 -5.77
N ILE A 152 10.69 -4.26 -5.74
CA ILE A 152 12.03 -4.54 -5.22
C ILE A 152 12.83 -5.29 -6.28
N THR A 153 14.05 -4.85 -6.53
CA THR A 153 15.00 -5.46 -7.46
C THR A 153 16.18 -6.03 -6.69
N PHE A 154 16.43 -7.31 -6.87
CA PHE A 154 17.59 -8.03 -6.32
C PHE A 154 18.66 -8.15 -7.39
N ALA A 155 19.82 -7.57 -7.16
CA ALA A 155 21.00 -7.73 -8.02
C ALA A 155 21.86 -8.89 -7.52
N ILE A 156 21.82 -10.00 -8.22
CA ILE A 156 22.47 -11.26 -7.88
C ILE A 156 23.66 -11.46 -8.81
N LYS A 157 24.85 -11.60 -8.25
CA LYS A 157 26.07 -11.88 -9.03
C LYS A 157 26.35 -13.38 -9.14
N ASP A 158 26.95 -13.79 -10.26
CA ASP A 158 27.53 -15.11 -10.41
C ASP A 158 28.70 -15.26 -9.43
N SER A 159 28.95 -16.48 -8.97
CA SER A 159 30.04 -16.80 -8.04
C SER A 159 30.05 -15.92 -6.78
N PRO A 160 29.02 -15.97 -5.95
CA PRO A 160 28.95 -15.18 -4.72
C PRO A 160 30.06 -15.55 -3.75
N VAL A 161 30.33 -14.68 -2.78
CA VAL A 161 31.45 -14.84 -1.82
C VAL A 161 31.40 -16.17 -1.07
N ASP A 162 30.20 -16.70 -0.82
CA ASP A 162 29.97 -17.98 -0.15
C ASP A 162 30.10 -19.20 -1.08
N LYS A 163 30.35 -18.98 -2.38
CA LYS A 163 30.52 -20.03 -3.40
C LYS A 163 29.36 -21.05 -3.48
N SER A 164 28.15 -20.65 -3.04
CA SER A 164 27.00 -21.55 -3.03
C SER A 164 26.51 -21.90 -4.44
N TYR A 165 26.86 -21.09 -5.46
CA TYR A 165 26.58 -21.34 -6.87
C TYR A 165 27.63 -20.64 -7.78
N THR A 166 27.79 -21.17 -8.99
CA THR A 166 28.66 -20.57 -10.03
C THR A 166 27.89 -19.74 -11.04
N ASN A 167 26.59 -19.98 -11.18
CA ASN A 167 25.69 -19.24 -12.05
C ASN A 167 24.36 -18.97 -11.32
N ALA A 168 24.08 -17.70 -11.13
CA ALA A 168 22.93 -17.23 -10.37
C ALA A 168 21.60 -17.64 -11.00
N LYS A 169 21.48 -17.54 -12.34
CA LYS A 169 20.27 -17.91 -13.05
C LYS A 169 19.94 -19.39 -12.90
N VAL A 170 20.94 -20.24 -13.13
CA VAL A 170 20.78 -21.70 -13.03
C VAL A 170 20.38 -22.10 -11.60
N ALA A 171 21.02 -21.49 -10.61
CA ALA A 171 20.68 -21.74 -9.20
C ALA A 171 19.24 -21.34 -8.88
N TYR A 172 18.83 -20.12 -9.26
CA TYR A 172 17.48 -19.65 -9.03
C TYR A 172 16.43 -20.48 -9.77
N ASP A 173 16.67 -20.82 -11.04
CA ASP A 173 15.75 -21.65 -11.83
C ASP A 173 15.57 -23.05 -11.22
N ALA A 174 16.63 -23.59 -10.62
CA ALA A 174 16.61 -24.85 -9.86
C ALA A 174 15.93 -24.73 -8.47
N GLY A 175 15.39 -23.55 -8.11
CA GLY A 175 14.73 -23.29 -6.83
C GLY A 175 15.70 -23.11 -5.64
N LYS A 176 17.00 -22.95 -5.90
CA LYS A 176 17.96 -22.65 -4.85
C LYS A 176 17.85 -21.21 -4.39
N THR A 177 18.27 -20.97 -3.15
CA THR A 177 18.42 -19.62 -2.61
C THR A 177 19.65 -18.96 -3.20
N VAL A 178 19.49 -17.71 -3.67
CA VAL A 178 20.56 -16.87 -4.18
C VAL A 178 20.70 -15.61 -3.34
N TYR A 179 21.90 -15.01 -3.33
CA TYR A 179 22.26 -13.89 -2.46
C TYR A 179 22.54 -12.65 -3.29
N GLY A 180 22.12 -11.48 -2.80
CA GLY A 180 22.41 -10.22 -3.48
C GLY A 180 22.14 -8.98 -2.66
N SER A 181 22.48 -7.86 -3.27
CA SER A 181 22.01 -6.55 -2.84
C SER A 181 20.61 -6.31 -3.38
N PHE A 182 19.91 -5.35 -2.80
CA PHE A 182 18.60 -4.98 -3.29
C PHE A 182 18.42 -3.46 -3.30
N THR A 183 17.53 -3.02 -4.16
CA THR A 183 16.97 -1.67 -4.20
C THR A 183 15.49 -1.77 -4.46
N GLY A 184 14.73 -0.76 -4.09
CA GLY A 184 13.31 -0.75 -4.37
C GLY A 184 12.72 0.65 -4.32
N PHE A 185 11.45 0.71 -4.68
CA PHE A 185 10.65 1.93 -4.72
C PHE A 185 9.25 1.62 -4.19
N ALA A 186 8.68 2.55 -3.43
CA ALA A 186 7.30 2.52 -3.02
C ALA A 186 6.66 3.89 -3.18
N VAL A 187 5.40 3.91 -3.61
CA VAL A 187 4.59 5.12 -3.74
C VAL A 187 3.19 4.84 -3.21
N THR A 188 2.66 5.77 -2.43
CA THR A 188 1.27 5.72 -2.01
C THR A 188 0.36 6.15 -3.14
N THR A 189 -0.78 5.49 -3.26
CA THR A 189 -1.85 5.93 -4.16
C THR A 189 -2.89 6.63 -3.31
N VAL A 190 -3.11 7.90 -3.60
CA VAL A 190 -4.14 8.69 -2.90
C VAL A 190 -5.48 7.99 -3.09
N PRO A 191 -6.20 7.64 -2.00
CA PRO A 191 -7.57 7.19 -2.14
C PRO A 191 -8.37 8.27 -2.87
N GLU A 192 -9.17 7.90 -3.87
CA GLU A 192 -10.08 8.85 -4.50
C GLU A 192 -10.92 9.49 -3.39
N PRO A 193 -10.94 10.84 -3.30
CA PRO A 193 -11.61 11.50 -2.19
C PRO A 193 -13.06 11.02 -2.12
N ALA A 194 -13.50 10.56 -0.95
CA ALA A 194 -14.91 10.28 -0.69
C ALA A 194 -15.81 11.49 -1.02
N ALA A 195 -15.22 12.68 -1.18
CA ALA A 195 -15.82 13.88 -1.75
C ALA A 195 -16.47 13.65 -3.13
N LEU A 196 -15.91 12.81 -4.00
CA LEU A 196 -16.51 12.49 -5.30
C LEU A 196 -17.81 11.67 -5.13
N LEU A 197 -17.84 10.73 -4.20
CA LEU A 197 -19.06 10.00 -3.84
C LEU A 197 -20.09 10.91 -3.15
N GLY A 198 -19.63 11.81 -2.28
CA GLY A 198 -20.49 12.82 -1.64
C GLY A 198 -21.11 13.80 -2.64
N LEU A 199 -20.34 14.32 -3.57
CA LEU A 199 -20.81 15.22 -4.65
C LEU A 199 -21.76 14.48 -5.60
N GLY A 200 -21.49 13.23 -5.93
CA GLY A 200 -22.39 12.39 -6.73
C GLY A 200 -23.73 12.16 -6.05
N ALA A 201 -23.73 11.88 -4.75
CA ALA A 201 -24.95 11.70 -3.96
C ALA A 201 -25.76 13.00 -3.85
N VAL A 202 -25.13 14.14 -3.59
CA VAL A 202 -25.78 15.45 -3.54
C VAL A 202 -26.33 15.84 -4.91
N GLY A 203 -25.58 15.60 -5.99
CA GLY A 203 -26.03 15.84 -7.36
C GLY A 203 -27.27 15.00 -7.73
N ALA A 204 -27.29 13.72 -7.32
CA ALA A 204 -28.43 12.83 -7.55
C ALA A 204 -29.69 13.30 -6.77
N VAL A 205 -29.54 13.72 -5.52
CA VAL A 205 -30.64 14.26 -4.71
C VAL A 205 -31.21 15.55 -5.30
N MET A 206 -30.33 16.46 -5.76
CA MET A 206 -30.77 17.70 -6.42
C MET A 206 -31.47 17.44 -7.76
N ALA A 207 -31.00 16.46 -8.55
CA ALA A 207 -31.65 16.07 -9.79
C ALA A 207 -33.05 15.45 -9.55
N MET A 208 -33.21 14.66 -8.49
CA MET A 208 -34.49 14.08 -8.11
C MET A 208 -35.47 15.12 -7.56
N SER A 209 -35.00 16.12 -6.82
CA SER A 209 -35.87 17.22 -6.31
C SER A 209 -36.44 18.06 -7.45
N ARG A 210 -35.65 18.41 -8.46
CA ARG A 210 -36.12 19.16 -9.63
C ARG A 210 -37.17 18.41 -10.47
N ARG A 211 -37.10 17.09 -10.56
CA ARG A 211 -38.10 16.30 -11.27
C ARG A 211 -39.50 16.30 -10.57
N ARG A 212 -39.57 16.49 -9.25
CA ARG A 212 -40.83 16.53 -8.53
C ARG A 212 -41.60 17.83 -8.74
N GLU A 213 -40.94 18.95 -8.96
CA GLU A 213 -41.60 20.23 -9.22
C GLU A 213 -42.25 20.29 -10.61
N SER A 214 -41.69 19.57 -11.62
CA SER A 214 -42.26 19.55 -12.98
C SER A 214 -43.47 18.63 -13.16
N ILE A 215 -43.87 17.85 -12.14
CA ILE A 215 -45.04 16.95 -12.19
C ILE A 215 -46.26 17.61 -11.51
N LEU A 216 -46.08 18.75 -10.84
CA LEU A 216 -47.13 19.46 -10.11
C LEU A 216 -47.62 20.72 -10.85
N GLN A 217 -47.22 20.98 -12.06
CA GLN A 217 -47.77 21.94 -13.01
C GLN A 217 -48.60 21.20 -14.08
#